data_7ed4ae9b7188b938a726006b8850d8a3
#
_entry.id   7ed4ae9b7188b938a726006b8850d8a3
#
_cell.length_a   1.000
_cell.length_b   1.000
_cell.length_c   1.000
_cell.angle_alpha   90.00
_cell.angle_beta   90.00
_cell.angle_gamma   90.00
#
_symmetry.space_group_name_H-M   'P 1'
#
loop_
_entity.id
_entity.type
_entity.pdbx_description
1 polymer ?
#
loop_
_entity_poly.entity_id
_entity_poly.type
_entity_poly.pdbx_seq_one_letter_code
_entity_poly.pdbx_strand_id
1 'polypeptide(L)'
;VLANTHILADVNDTDYDAVFYPGGHGPLWDLAEDKDSIKLLEAFAHNNRPISAVCHAPAIFKHPKAQDGKPLVSGKTVTGFSNTEEDAVGLTNVVPFLVEDMLKANDGNYQKGDDWSSFVVTDGTLVTGQNPASSEEAAKKLLALL
;
A
#
# COMPACT_ATOMS: atom_id res chain seq x y z
N VAL A 1 11.07 -6.67 18.25
CA VAL A 1 9.75 -6.51 17.58
C VAL A 1 9.46 -7.76 16.77
N LEU A 2 10.29 -8.14 15.80
CA LEU A 2 10.03 -9.31 14.91
C LEU A 2 9.99 -10.68 15.63
N ALA A 3 10.48 -10.77 16.86
CA ALA A 3 10.40 -12.01 17.66
C ALA A 3 9.01 -12.24 18.29
N ASN A 4 8.16 -11.22 18.32
CA ASN A 4 6.82 -11.26 18.92
C ASN A 4 5.83 -10.66 17.92
N THR A 5 5.52 -11.42 16.87
CA THR A 5 4.50 -11.08 15.89
C THR A 5 3.15 -11.66 16.27
N HIS A 6 2.08 -11.02 15.85
CA HIS A 6 0.73 -11.53 15.97
C HIS A 6 0.31 -12.22 14.66
N ILE A 7 -0.56 -13.21 14.77
CA ILE A 7 -1.24 -13.79 13.61
C ILE A 7 -2.21 -12.74 13.08
N LEU A 8 -2.18 -12.46 11.77
CA LEU A 8 -2.97 -11.37 11.17
C LEU A 8 -4.47 -11.57 11.40
N ALA A 9 -4.96 -12.81 11.37
CA ALA A 9 -6.36 -13.15 11.64
C ALA A 9 -6.84 -12.78 13.06
N ASP A 10 -5.90 -12.64 14.00
CA ASP A 10 -6.20 -12.29 15.40
C ASP A 10 -6.11 -10.77 15.65
N VAL A 11 -5.71 -10.00 14.64
CA VAL A 11 -5.58 -8.54 14.75
C VAL A 11 -6.96 -7.90 14.63
N ASN A 12 -7.32 -7.09 15.64
CA ASN A 12 -8.55 -6.32 15.63
C ASN A 12 -8.21 -4.88 15.22
N ASP A 13 -8.87 -4.35 14.18
CA ASP A 13 -8.66 -2.98 13.69
C ASP A 13 -8.90 -1.93 14.78
N THR A 14 -9.80 -2.20 15.74
CA THR A 14 -10.11 -1.26 16.84
C THR A 14 -8.98 -1.05 17.85
N ASP A 15 -7.99 -1.93 17.86
CA ASP A 15 -6.87 -1.87 18.80
C ASP A 15 -5.70 -0.98 18.29
N TYR A 16 -5.83 -0.46 17.06
CA TYR A 16 -4.78 0.32 16.40
C TYR A 16 -5.32 1.60 15.74
N ASP A 17 -4.52 2.66 15.76
CA ASP A 17 -4.88 3.95 15.19
C ASP A 17 -4.55 4.05 13.69
N ALA A 18 -3.55 3.33 13.22
CA ALA A 18 -3.12 3.28 11.83
C ALA A 18 -2.52 1.93 11.45
N VAL A 19 -2.44 1.66 10.15
CA VAL A 19 -1.73 0.50 9.61
C VAL A 19 -0.67 0.92 8.60
N PHE A 20 0.53 0.32 8.70
CA PHE A 20 1.66 0.58 7.81
C PHE A 20 2.22 -0.71 7.22
N TYR A 21 2.27 -0.78 5.90
CA TYR A 21 2.84 -1.90 5.14
C TYR A 21 4.20 -1.47 4.57
N PRO A 22 5.33 -1.96 5.13
CA PRO A 22 6.65 -1.38 4.89
C PRO A 22 7.30 -1.74 3.54
N GLY A 23 6.69 -2.62 2.75
CA GLY A 23 7.23 -2.98 1.44
C GLY A 23 7.82 -4.38 1.37
N GLY A 24 8.77 -4.57 0.44
CA GLY A 24 9.26 -5.87 0.02
C GLY A 24 8.39 -6.48 -1.08
N HIS A 25 8.93 -7.44 -1.85
CA HIS A 25 8.20 -8.09 -2.95
C HIS A 25 7.14 -9.10 -2.47
N GLY A 26 7.30 -9.67 -1.26
CA GLY A 26 6.37 -10.66 -0.68
C GLY A 26 4.89 -10.31 -0.81
N PRO A 27 4.47 -9.06 -0.50
CA PRO A 27 3.08 -8.64 -0.61
C PRO A 27 2.40 -8.87 -1.96
N LEU A 28 3.16 -8.97 -3.06
CA LEU A 28 2.63 -9.30 -4.39
C LEU A 28 2.05 -10.71 -4.48
N TRP A 29 2.59 -11.67 -3.68
CA TRP A 29 2.19 -13.08 -3.70
C TRP A 29 1.29 -13.49 -2.53
N ASP A 30 1.46 -12.86 -1.36
CA ASP A 30 0.75 -13.22 -0.15
C ASP A 30 -0.30 -12.18 0.27
N LEU A 31 0.12 -11.02 0.76
CA LEU A 31 -0.79 -10.03 1.35
C LEU A 31 -1.82 -9.46 0.38
N ALA A 32 -1.50 -9.37 -0.93
CA ALA A 32 -2.44 -8.89 -1.95
C ALA A 32 -3.67 -9.80 -2.10
N GLU A 33 -3.52 -11.10 -1.80
CA GLU A 33 -4.58 -12.11 -1.92
C GLU A 33 -5.11 -12.55 -0.54
N ASP A 34 -4.48 -12.10 0.56
CA ASP A 34 -4.84 -12.51 1.91
C ASP A 34 -6.14 -11.85 2.36
N LYS A 35 -7.12 -12.69 2.75
CA LYS A 35 -8.47 -12.24 3.12
C LYS A 35 -8.50 -11.43 4.41
N ASP A 36 -7.59 -11.72 5.36
CA ASP A 36 -7.54 -11.01 6.63
C ASP A 36 -6.89 -9.65 6.43
N SER A 37 -5.86 -9.55 5.56
CA SER A 37 -5.29 -8.27 5.13
C SER A 37 -6.32 -7.40 4.41
N ILE A 38 -7.07 -7.96 3.45
CA ILE A 38 -8.13 -7.26 2.72
C ILE A 38 -9.19 -6.72 3.69
N LYS A 39 -9.70 -7.58 4.59
CA LYS A 39 -10.70 -7.20 5.59
C LYS A 39 -10.20 -6.10 6.52
N LEU A 40 -8.95 -6.20 6.97
CA LEU A 40 -8.33 -5.19 7.84
C LEU A 40 -8.25 -3.83 7.13
N LEU A 41 -7.81 -3.79 5.88
CA LEU A 41 -7.73 -2.58 5.08
C LEU A 41 -9.11 -1.93 4.87
N GLU A 42 -10.12 -2.74 4.55
CA GLU A 42 -11.50 -2.26 4.41
C GLU A 42 -12.02 -1.68 5.73
N ALA A 43 -11.74 -2.33 6.88
CA ALA A 43 -12.13 -1.83 8.19
C ALA A 43 -11.46 -0.48 8.52
N PHE A 44 -10.15 -0.34 8.27
CA PHE A 44 -9.45 0.93 8.46
C PHE A 44 -10.02 2.03 7.57
N ALA A 45 -10.23 1.74 6.28
CA ALA A 45 -10.79 2.70 5.33
C ALA A 45 -12.22 3.12 5.70
N HIS A 46 -13.08 2.17 6.06
CA HIS A 46 -14.47 2.43 6.46
C HIS A 46 -14.57 3.26 7.74
N ASN A 47 -13.62 3.11 8.65
CA ASN A 47 -13.54 3.88 9.90
C ASN A 47 -12.70 5.16 9.74
N ASN A 48 -12.32 5.52 8.51
CA ASN A 48 -11.51 6.71 8.19
C ASN A 48 -10.19 6.77 8.97
N ARG A 49 -9.57 5.60 9.22
CA ARG A 49 -8.28 5.48 9.88
C ARG A 49 -7.14 5.46 8.87
N PRO A 50 -5.97 6.01 9.22
CA PRO A 50 -4.84 6.10 8.31
C PRO A 50 -4.28 4.74 7.88
N ILE A 51 -4.02 4.63 6.57
CA ILE A 51 -3.37 3.49 5.93
C ILE A 51 -2.14 3.98 5.20
N SER A 52 -1.01 3.30 5.36
CA SER A 52 0.18 3.57 4.57
C SER A 52 0.77 2.31 3.96
N ALA A 53 1.28 2.43 2.74
CA ALA A 53 1.98 1.36 2.04
C ALA A 53 3.10 1.91 1.16
N VAL A 54 4.25 1.23 1.12
CA VAL A 54 5.45 1.71 0.43
C VAL A 54 6.01 0.63 -0.50
N CYS A 55 6.63 1.06 -1.61
CA CYS A 55 7.35 0.20 -2.54
C CYS A 55 6.40 -0.80 -3.23
N HIS A 56 6.54 -2.11 -3.01
CA HIS A 56 5.61 -3.12 -3.54
C HIS A 56 4.39 -3.36 -2.66
N ALA A 57 4.40 -2.87 -1.40
CA ALA A 57 3.26 -3.06 -0.50
C ALA A 57 1.93 -2.48 -1.01
N PRO A 58 1.87 -1.40 -1.84
CA PRO A 58 0.62 -0.98 -2.47
C PRO A 58 -0.09 -2.05 -3.31
N ALA A 59 0.55 -3.21 -3.58
CA ALA A 59 -0.11 -4.42 -4.09
C ALA A 59 -1.34 -4.84 -3.27
N ILE A 60 -1.34 -4.55 -1.96
CA ILE A 60 -2.47 -4.83 -1.05
C ILE A 60 -3.78 -4.13 -1.47
N PHE A 61 -3.71 -3.09 -2.29
CA PHE A 61 -4.89 -2.37 -2.79
C PHE A 61 -5.55 -3.04 -4.00
N LYS A 62 -5.10 -4.23 -4.39
CA LYS A 62 -5.65 -4.96 -5.53
C LYS A 62 -7.14 -5.30 -5.38
N HIS A 63 -7.57 -5.75 -4.21
CA HIS A 63 -8.91 -6.25 -3.97
C HIS A 63 -9.78 -5.43 -3.01
N PRO A 64 -9.24 -4.73 -1.98
CA PRO A 64 -10.05 -4.03 -1.01
C PRO A 64 -11.00 -3.02 -1.66
N LYS A 65 -12.21 -2.91 -1.07
CA LYS A 65 -13.27 -2.01 -1.52
C LYS A 65 -13.57 -0.92 -0.51
N ALA A 66 -13.88 0.26 -1.03
CA ALA A 66 -14.49 1.34 -0.26
C ALA A 66 -15.96 1.03 0.05
N GLN A 67 -16.61 1.85 0.89
CA GLN A 67 -18.01 1.66 1.28
C GLN A 67 -18.98 1.70 0.09
N ASP A 68 -18.64 2.40 -0.98
CA ASP A 68 -19.44 2.47 -2.21
C ASP A 68 -19.24 1.27 -3.15
N GLY A 69 -18.42 0.29 -2.74
CA GLY A 69 -18.10 -0.93 -3.50
C GLY A 69 -17.07 -0.77 -4.60
N LYS A 70 -16.52 0.43 -4.80
CA LYS A 70 -15.41 0.68 -5.73
C LYS A 70 -14.07 0.22 -5.14
N PRO A 71 -13.02 0.02 -5.97
CA PRO A 71 -11.67 -0.17 -5.44
C PRO A 71 -11.30 0.92 -4.43
N LEU A 72 -10.61 0.54 -3.36
CA LEU A 72 -10.26 1.46 -2.27
C LEU A 72 -9.47 2.69 -2.75
N VAL A 73 -8.67 2.53 -3.80
CA VAL A 73 -7.85 3.58 -4.42
C VAL A 73 -8.56 4.36 -5.53
N SER A 74 -9.80 3.99 -5.89
CA SER A 74 -10.53 4.65 -6.98
C SER A 74 -10.67 6.15 -6.73
N GLY A 75 -10.22 6.96 -7.70
CA GLY A 75 -10.23 8.41 -7.64
C GLY A 75 -9.20 9.04 -6.70
N LYS A 76 -8.41 8.25 -5.98
CA LYS A 76 -7.38 8.74 -5.06
C LYS A 76 -6.04 8.91 -5.77
N THR A 77 -5.28 9.92 -5.35
CA THR A 77 -3.89 10.08 -5.78
C THR A 77 -3.01 9.10 -5.01
N VAL A 78 -2.28 8.25 -5.74
CA VAL A 78 -1.49 7.16 -5.17
C VAL A 78 -0.15 6.99 -5.88
N THR A 79 0.79 6.36 -5.20
CA THR A 79 2.06 5.90 -5.77
C THR A 79 2.40 4.50 -5.26
N GLY A 80 3.38 3.89 -5.85
CA GLY A 80 3.94 2.60 -5.51
C GLY A 80 5.11 2.31 -6.45
N PHE A 81 5.73 1.15 -6.31
CA PHE A 81 6.89 0.78 -7.12
C PHE A 81 6.58 0.90 -8.60
N SER A 82 7.41 1.69 -9.32
CA SER A 82 7.14 2.03 -10.71
C SER A 82 7.57 0.92 -11.66
N ASN A 83 6.98 0.92 -12.86
CA ASN A 83 7.36 -0.04 -13.90
C ASN A 83 8.83 0.12 -14.32
N THR A 84 9.36 1.34 -14.31
CA THR A 84 10.76 1.62 -14.63
C THR A 84 11.71 1.09 -13.55
N GLU A 85 11.32 1.19 -12.28
CA GLU A 85 12.08 0.60 -11.17
C GLU A 85 12.02 -0.93 -11.19
N GLU A 86 10.87 -1.55 -11.54
CA GLU A 86 10.74 -3.01 -11.69
C GLU A 86 11.58 -3.54 -12.84
N ASP A 87 11.65 -2.81 -13.95
CA ASP A 87 12.51 -3.15 -15.08
C ASP A 87 13.99 -3.06 -14.69
N ALA A 88 14.38 -2.02 -13.96
CA ALA A 88 15.75 -1.82 -13.50
C ALA A 88 16.24 -2.94 -12.57
N VAL A 89 15.36 -3.57 -11.77
CA VAL A 89 15.72 -4.74 -10.96
C VAL A 89 15.55 -6.06 -11.72
N GLY A 90 15.07 -6.04 -12.97
CA GLY A 90 14.96 -7.20 -13.84
C GLY A 90 13.82 -8.16 -13.48
N LEU A 91 12.81 -7.70 -12.77
CA LEU A 91 11.72 -8.55 -12.25
C LEU A 91 10.37 -8.35 -12.95
N THR A 92 10.29 -7.48 -13.97
CA THR A 92 9.06 -7.20 -14.72
C THR A 92 8.31 -8.46 -15.18
N ASN A 93 9.05 -9.49 -15.61
CA ASN A 93 8.46 -10.76 -16.08
C ASN A 93 8.40 -11.86 -14.99
N VAL A 94 8.77 -11.53 -13.76
CA VAL A 94 8.81 -12.47 -12.63
C VAL A 94 7.65 -12.21 -11.68
N VAL A 95 7.34 -10.93 -11.41
CA VAL A 95 6.25 -10.54 -10.50
C VAL A 95 4.89 -10.92 -11.09
N PRO A 96 3.90 -11.30 -10.26
CA PRO A 96 2.58 -11.74 -10.73
C PRO A 96 1.79 -10.61 -11.40
N PHE A 97 2.08 -9.37 -11.05
CA PHE A 97 1.55 -8.15 -11.67
C PHE A 97 2.43 -6.95 -11.30
N LEU A 98 2.36 -5.90 -12.09
CA LEU A 98 3.05 -4.64 -11.83
C LEU A 98 2.20 -3.75 -10.93
N VAL A 99 2.80 -3.19 -9.87
CA VAL A 99 2.10 -2.34 -8.88
C VAL A 99 1.50 -1.10 -9.54
N GLU A 100 2.29 -0.41 -10.37
CA GLU A 100 1.86 0.78 -11.12
C GLU A 100 0.63 0.47 -11.98
N ASP A 101 0.66 -0.63 -12.74
CA ASP A 101 -0.44 -1.03 -13.62
C ASP A 101 -1.70 -1.42 -12.83
N MET A 102 -1.53 -2.13 -11.72
CA MET A 102 -2.64 -2.52 -10.87
C MET A 102 -3.33 -1.30 -10.24
N LEU A 103 -2.56 -0.32 -9.74
CA LEU A 103 -3.12 0.91 -9.18
C LEU A 103 -3.91 1.70 -10.22
N LYS A 104 -3.39 1.81 -11.45
CA LYS A 104 -4.11 2.44 -12.58
C LYS A 104 -5.36 1.67 -12.98
N ALA A 105 -5.29 0.33 -13.03
CA ALA A 105 -6.45 -0.52 -13.35
C ALA A 105 -7.56 -0.42 -12.30
N ASN A 106 -7.22 -0.11 -11.05
CA ASN A 106 -8.15 0.15 -9.96
C ASN A 106 -8.62 1.62 -9.90
N ASP A 107 -8.47 2.37 -11.00
CA ASP A 107 -8.90 3.77 -11.13
C ASP A 107 -8.16 4.72 -10.15
N GLY A 108 -6.96 4.35 -9.70
CA GLY A 108 -6.07 5.22 -8.94
C GLY A 108 -5.40 6.25 -9.85
N ASN A 109 -5.35 7.51 -9.40
CA ASN A 109 -4.57 8.56 -10.04
C ASN A 109 -3.09 8.37 -9.67
N TYR A 110 -2.43 7.45 -10.38
CA TYR A 110 -1.05 7.08 -10.10
C TYR A 110 -0.10 8.22 -10.47
N GLN A 111 0.77 8.57 -9.53
CA GLN A 111 1.85 9.53 -9.73
C GLN A 111 3.19 8.92 -9.32
N LYS A 112 4.26 9.37 -9.96
CA LYS A 112 5.63 9.00 -9.59
C LYS A 112 6.58 10.19 -9.71
N GLY A 113 7.64 10.15 -8.89
CA GLY A 113 8.84 10.97 -9.04
C GLY A 113 9.93 10.22 -9.80
N ASP A 114 11.16 10.73 -9.71
CA ASP A 114 12.33 10.07 -10.28
C ASP A 114 12.56 8.72 -9.62
N ASP A 115 13.01 7.74 -10.41
CA ASP A 115 13.32 6.41 -9.94
C ASP A 115 14.35 6.47 -8.78
N TRP A 116 14.15 5.65 -7.75
CA TRP A 116 14.99 5.54 -6.55
C TRP A 116 15.04 6.78 -5.65
N SER A 117 14.33 7.86 -5.99
CA SER A 117 14.18 9.05 -5.16
C SER A 117 12.96 8.93 -4.23
N SER A 118 13.02 9.54 -3.05
CA SER A 118 11.84 9.58 -2.16
C SER A 118 10.69 10.31 -2.83
N PHE A 119 9.58 9.63 -2.97
CA PHE A 119 8.33 10.21 -3.46
C PHE A 119 7.15 9.63 -2.68
N VAL A 120 6.42 10.49 -1.98
CA VAL A 120 5.29 10.11 -1.11
C VAL A 120 4.09 10.98 -1.39
N VAL A 121 2.95 10.32 -1.58
CA VAL A 121 1.66 10.96 -1.79
C VAL A 121 0.78 10.72 -0.57
N THR A 122 0.03 11.76 -0.17
CA THR A 122 -1.03 11.68 0.84
C THR A 122 -2.33 12.15 0.20
N ASP A 123 -3.36 11.31 0.30
CA ASP A 123 -4.72 11.62 -0.15
C ASP A 123 -5.71 11.23 0.96
N GLY A 124 -6.18 12.23 1.71
CA GLY A 124 -6.96 12.00 2.91
C GLY A 124 -6.18 11.20 3.95
N THR A 125 -6.69 10.03 4.32
CA THR A 125 -6.05 9.10 5.27
C THR A 125 -5.15 8.06 4.60
N LEU A 126 -4.98 8.11 3.28
CA LEU A 126 -4.13 7.20 2.53
C LEU A 126 -2.76 7.82 2.26
N VAL A 127 -1.69 7.15 2.70
CA VAL A 127 -0.30 7.56 2.47
C VAL A 127 0.41 6.47 1.67
N THR A 128 0.91 6.79 0.49
CA THR A 128 1.66 5.84 -0.34
C THR A 128 3.05 6.35 -0.68
N GLY A 129 4.04 5.46 -0.68
CA GLY A 129 5.42 5.74 -1.03
C GLY A 129 5.90 4.88 -2.20
N GLN A 130 6.66 5.48 -3.12
CA GLN A 130 7.03 4.84 -4.39
C GLN A 130 8.00 3.69 -4.24
N ASN A 131 9.02 3.83 -3.39
CA ASN A 131 10.21 2.97 -3.37
C ASN A 131 10.83 2.92 -1.96
N PRO A 132 11.91 2.14 -1.73
CA PRO A 132 12.55 2.06 -0.42
C PRO A 132 12.96 3.39 0.19
N ALA A 133 13.40 4.36 -0.64
CA ALA A 133 13.80 5.69 -0.17
C ALA A 133 12.62 6.50 0.41
N SER A 134 11.38 6.11 0.08
CA SER A 134 10.16 6.77 0.54
C SER A 134 9.71 6.35 1.95
N SER A 135 10.31 5.30 2.52
CA SER A 135 9.80 4.65 3.75
C SER A 135 9.76 5.57 4.96
N GLU A 136 10.82 6.34 5.19
CA GLU A 136 10.90 7.27 6.32
C GLU A 136 9.88 8.40 6.20
N GLU A 137 9.77 8.99 5.01
CA GLU A 137 8.83 10.09 4.75
C GLU A 137 7.39 9.61 4.86
N ALA A 138 7.07 8.43 4.33
CA ALA A 138 5.74 7.83 4.45
C ALA A 138 5.36 7.59 5.91
N ALA A 139 6.29 7.07 6.73
CA ALA A 139 6.06 6.89 8.16
C ALA A 139 5.81 8.21 8.89
N LYS A 140 6.59 9.26 8.59
CA LYS A 140 6.39 10.60 9.16
C LYS A 140 5.02 11.19 8.78
N LYS A 141 4.62 11.05 7.51
CA LYS A 141 3.31 11.52 7.04
C LYS A 141 2.16 10.74 7.67
N LEU A 142 2.32 9.43 7.85
CA LEU A 142 1.33 8.61 8.55
C LEU A 142 1.15 9.06 10.00
N LEU A 143 2.26 9.25 10.73
CA LEU A 143 2.23 9.74 12.13
C LEU A 143 1.60 11.12 12.28
N ALA A 144 1.73 11.97 11.26
CA ALA A 144 1.13 13.30 11.27
C ALA A 144 -0.41 13.27 11.09
N LEU A 145 -1.00 12.13 10.75
CA LEU A 145 -2.46 11.94 10.65
C LEU A 145 -3.09 11.39 11.94
N LEU A 146 -2.27 11.03 12.94
CA LEU A 146 -2.71 10.56 14.26
C LEU A 146 -2.88 11.71 15.25
#